data_eca34c8a96ee29ceb18c088d8417b29c
#
_entry.id   eca34c8a96ee29ceb18c088d8417b29c
#
_cell.length_a   1.000
_cell.length_b   1.000
_cell.length_c   1.000
_cell.angle_alpha   90.00
_cell.angle_beta   90.00
_cell.angle_gamma   90.00
#
_symmetry.space_group_name_H-M   'P 1'
#
loop_
_entity.id
_entity.type
_entity.pdbx_description
1 polymer ?
#
loop_
_entity_poly.entity_id
_entity_poly.type
_entity_poly.pdbx_seq_one_letter_code
_entity_poly.pdbx_strand_id
1 'polypeptide(L)'
;MESFKRNKILVTGGTGSLGQELVRKLAVDNHVVVYSRNEERQYLMKQRLASANVSYLIGDVRDQETVEYAMRGCDYVIHAAAMKDLIMCEAQPTQTYLNNVEGSKAVIRAARNVVGIKKVVAVSTDKAASPSSVYGCSKYIMEKLFEEADRVSDATFLSVRFGNMVNSSGSLISVWKENPQMHASIKLTHPEIARFFFTISDGADTVLQAMTVGKGGEVFIKKMKKARIINILREITGRQNFEIIGLYPGEKVHEELVSQNEVNYCFEFCDYYVLRPSEVNTQPPKMFSTENAVEFSHAELSELLKAC
;
A
#
# COMPACT_ATOMS: atom_id res chain seq x y z
N MET A 1 -12.47 15.90 8.85
CA MET A 1 -11.00 16.11 8.90
C MET A 1 -10.54 17.05 10.03
N GLU A 2 -11.42 17.65 10.80
CA GLU A 2 -11.03 18.53 11.93
C GLU A 2 -10.27 17.84 13.09
N SER A 3 -10.38 16.54 13.23
CA SER A 3 -9.81 15.80 14.37
C SER A 3 -8.33 15.39 14.22
N PHE A 4 -7.68 15.65 13.07
CA PHE A 4 -6.34 15.14 12.77
C PHE A 4 -5.31 16.29 12.67
N LYS A 5 -5.28 17.16 13.71
CA LYS A 5 -4.39 18.31 13.79
C LYS A 5 -3.55 18.28 15.06
N ARG A 6 -2.34 18.84 14.99
CA ARG A 6 -1.40 18.97 16.11
C ARG A 6 -0.97 17.65 16.74
N ASN A 7 -0.96 16.57 15.94
CA ASN A 7 -0.47 15.27 16.35
C ASN A 7 0.99 15.08 15.91
N LYS A 8 1.68 14.15 16.54
CA LYS A 8 2.97 13.65 16.07
C LYS A 8 2.75 12.26 15.45
N ILE A 9 3.21 12.09 14.20
CA ILE A 9 2.89 10.92 13.38
C ILE A 9 4.18 10.32 12.84
N LEU A 10 4.42 9.04 13.13
CA LEU A 10 5.50 8.27 12.52
C LEU A 10 5.06 7.68 11.20
N VAL A 11 5.86 7.85 10.15
CA VAL A 11 5.66 7.20 8.84
C VAL A 11 6.88 6.33 8.53
N THR A 12 6.77 5.02 8.73
CA THR A 12 7.81 4.09 8.28
C THR A 12 7.72 3.92 6.76
N GLY A 13 8.87 3.84 6.10
CA GLY A 13 8.89 3.88 4.63
C GLY A 13 8.50 5.26 4.08
N GLY A 14 8.64 6.32 4.87
CA GLY A 14 8.20 7.68 4.54
C GLY A 14 8.88 8.28 3.30
N THR A 15 10.01 7.75 2.85
CA THR A 15 10.68 8.14 1.59
C THR A 15 10.18 7.38 0.36
N GLY A 16 9.26 6.41 0.51
CA GLY A 16 8.58 5.75 -0.59
C GLY A 16 7.51 6.65 -1.24
N SER A 17 6.99 6.27 -2.41
CA SER A 17 6.02 7.10 -3.15
C SER A 17 4.79 7.47 -2.31
N LEU A 18 4.13 6.49 -1.71
CA LEU A 18 2.99 6.73 -0.81
C LEU A 18 3.41 7.49 0.45
N GLY A 19 4.58 7.12 1.01
CA GLY A 19 5.12 7.77 2.21
C GLY A 19 5.36 9.26 2.00
N GLN A 20 5.95 9.67 0.89
CA GLN A 20 6.17 11.08 0.57
C GLN A 20 4.86 11.86 0.47
N GLU A 21 3.84 11.30 -0.18
CA GLU A 21 2.53 11.96 -0.29
C GLU A 21 1.81 12.06 1.06
N LEU A 22 1.87 11.00 1.88
CA LEU A 22 1.36 11.05 3.26
C LEU A 22 2.05 12.13 4.07
N VAL A 23 3.38 12.20 4.03
CA VAL A 23 4.17 13.22 4.74
C VAL A 23 3.79 14.62 4.26
N ARG A 24 3.67 14.83 2.93
CA ARG A 24 3.27 16.12 2.36
C ARG A 24 1.89 16.58 2.85
N LYS A 25 0.90 15.67 2.87
CA LYS A 25 -0.47 15.99 3.34
C LYS A 25 -0.52 16.22 4.85
N LEU A 26 0.18 15.38 5.63
CA LEU A 26 0.14 15.42 7.09
C LEU A 26 0.92 16.59 7.68
N ALA A 27 2.05 16.98 7.09
CA ALA A 27 2.93 18.04 7.60
C ALA A 27 2.30 19.45 7.58
N VAL A 28 1.14 19.61 6.95
CA VAL A 28 0.38 20.88 6.95
C VAL A 28 -0.05 21.24 8.38
N ASP A 29 -0.62 20.27 9.11
CA ASP A 29 -1.22 20.50 10.43
C ASP A 29 -0.60 19.65 11.57
N ASN A 30 0.40 18.79 11.27
CA ASN A 30 0.96 17.83 12.21
C ASN A 30 2.49 17.82 12.15
N HIS A 31 3.14 17.30 13.20
CA HIS A 31 4.56 16.97 13.16
C HIS A 31 4.76 15.54 12.66
N VAL A 32 5.50 15.35 11.57
CA VAL A 32 5.70 14.05 10.94
C VAL A 32 7.15 13.58 11.12
N VAL A 33 7.31 12.35 11.60
CA VAL A 33 8.59 11.66 11.69
C VAL A 33 8.73 10.70 10.51
N VAL A 34 9.63 10.99 9.60
CA VAL A 34 9.99 10.12 8.48
C VAL A 34 11.01 9.10 8.96
N TYR A 35 10.68 7.81 8.87
CA TYR A 35 11.56 6.72 9.25
C TYR A 35 11.84 5.80 8.05
N SER A 36 13.09 5.69 7.65
CA SER A 36 13.51 4.84 6.53
C SER A 36 15.01 4.58 6.54
N ARG A 37 15.46 3.57 5.79
CA ARG A 37 16.87 3.14 5.77
C ARG A 37 17.79 4.01 4.93
N ASN A 38 17.26 4.65 3.90
CA ASN A 38 18.07 5.32 2.88
C ASN A 38 18.27 6.79 3.21
N GLU A 39 19.51 7.16 3.61
CA GLU A 39 19.92 8.50 3.95
C GLU A 39 19.76 9.47 2.78
N GLU A 40 20.20 9.11 1.59
CA GLU A 40 20.15 9.97 0.41
C GLU A 40 18.70 10.37 0.08
N ARG A 41 17.76 9.38 0.10
CA ARG A 41 16.34 9.67 -0.13
C ARG A 41 15.75 10.59 0.93
N GLN A 42 16.16 10.46 2.20
CA GLN A 42 15.75 11.37 3.25
C GLN A 42 16.30 12.77 3.01
N TYR A 43 17.58 12.88 2.65
CA TYR A 43 18.21 14.16 2.31
C TYR A 43 17.49 14.86 1.16
N LEU A 44 17.27 14.16 0.04
CA LEU A 44 16.56 14.72 -1.12
C LEU A 44 15.13 15.13 -0.77
N MET A 45 14.43 14.34 0.04
CA MET A 45 13.08 14.65 0.50
C MET A 45 13.08 15.90 1.38
N LYS A 46 14.04 16.03 2.29
CA LYS A 46 14.20 17.20 3.16
C LYS A 46 14.39 18.47 2.32
N GLN A 47 15.21 18.42 1.28
CA GLN A 47 15.44 19.55 0.36
C GLN A 47 14.16 19.97 -0.39
N ARG A 48 13.39 18.99 -0.86
CA ARG A 48 12.16 19.26 -1.62
C ARG A 48 11.01 19.76 -0.76
N LEU A 49 10.84 19.18 0.43
CA LEU A 49 9.69 19.51 1.28
C LEU A 49 9.93 20.77 2.12
N ALA A 50 11.18 21.04 2.52
CA ALA A 50 11.62 22.21 3.27
C ALA A 50 10.68 22.63 4.42
N SER A 51 10.08 21.65 5.12
CA SER A 51 9.08 21.88 6.17
C SER A 51 9.69 21.73 7.57
N ALA A 52 9.43 22.71 8.44
CA ALA A 52 9.80 22.64 9.84
C ALA A 52 9.00 21.59 10.64
N ASN A 53 7.86 21.14 10.10
CA ASN A 53 7.00 20.15 10.72
C ASN A 53 7.43 18.70 10.42
N VAL A 54 8.59 18.48 9.77
CA VAL A 54 9.07 17.15 9.42
C VAL A 54 10.43 16.89 10.01
N SER A 55 10.56 15.82 10.77
CA SER A 55 11.82 15.26 11.23
C SER A 55 12.17 13.97 10.52
N TYR A 56 13.45 13.66 10.42
CA TYR A 56 13.96 12.53 9.66
C TYR A 56 14.82 11.65 10.56
N LEU A 57 14.51 10.35 10.60
CA LEU A 57 15.25 9.35 11.35
C LEU A 57 15.65 8.19 10.43
N ILE A 58 16.92 7.87 10.40
CA ILE A 58 17.44 6.70 9.71
C ILE A 58 17.27 5.47 10.60
N GLY A 59 16.72 4.39 10.06
CA GLY A 59 16.61 3.13 10.77
C GLY A 59 15.92 2.04 9.94
N ASP A 60 16.03 0.82 10.43
CA ASP A 60 15.45 -0.36 9.83
C ASP A 60 14.24 -0.81 10.65
N VAL A 61 13.11 -1.09 9.99
CA VAL A 61 11.87 -1.55 10.66
C VAL A 61 12.03 -2.91 11.35
N ARG A 62 13.07 -3.67 11.02
CA ARG A 62 13.39 -4.95 11.66
C ARG A 62 14.03 -4.77 13.05
N ASP A 63 14.56 -3.59 13.32
CA ASP A 63 15.17 -3.24 14.60
C ASP A 63 14.12 -2.57 15.50
N GLN A 64 13.61 -3.35 16.44
CA GLN A 64 12.57 -2.92 17.37
C GLN A 64 12.99 -1.72 18.20
N GLU A 65 14.24 -1.67 18.69
CA GLU A 65 14.72 -0.60 19.58
C GLU A 65 14.73 0.76 18.86
N THR A 66 15.20 0.79 17.60
CA THR A 66 15.21 2.02 16.81
C THR A 66 13.81 2.44 16.38
N VAL A 67 12.89 1.49 16.13
CA VAL A 67 11.47 1.77 15.89
C VAL A 67 10.80 2.35 17.14
N GLU A 68 11.04 1.79 18.33
CA GLU A 68 10.55 2.33 19.59
C GLU A 68 11.06 3.75 19.85
N TYR A 69 12.34 3.98 19.61
CA TYR A 69 12.91 5.33 19.69
C TYR A 69 12.18 6.31 18.77
N ALA A 70 11.94 5.92 17.52
CA ALA A 70 11.23 6.75 16.53
C ALA A 70 9.76 7.03 16.91
N MET A 71 9.12 6.11 17.64
CA MET A 71 7.73 6.24 18.08
C MET A 71 7.55 7.13 19.32
N ARG A 72 8.59 7.45 20.05
CA ARG A 72 8.48 8.23 21.31
C ARG A 72 7.77 9.56 21.10
N GLY A 73 6.69 9.75 21.85
CA GLY A 73 5.84 10.93 21.79
C GLY A 73 5.01 11.06 20.51
N CYS A 74 4.93 10.00 19.69
CA CYS A 74 3.98 9.95 18.58
C CYS A 74 2.58 9.55 19.08
N ASP A 75 1.56 10.07 18.42
CA ASP A 75 0.15 9.73 18.60
C ASP A 75 -0.28 8.62 17.65
N TYR A 76 0.27 8.62 16.44
CA TYR A 76 -0.13 7.75 15.33
C TYR A 76 1.07 7.19 14.59
N VAL A 77 0.88 6.00 14.01
CA VAL A 77 1.89 5.34 13.18
C VAL A 77 1.28 4.90 11.86
N ILE A 78 1.96 5.21 10.76
CA ILE A 78 1.65 4.66 9.44
C ILE A 78 2.81 3.75 9.03
N HIS A 79 2.53 2.46 8.91
CA HIS A 79 3.51 1.46 8.52
C HIS A 79 3.42 1.17 7.02
N ALA A 80 4.25 1.90 6.23
CA ALA A 80 4.33 1.75 4.77
C ALA A 80 5.67 1.14 4.30
N ALA A 81 6.56 0.78 5.21
CA ALA A 81 7.83 0.12 4.86
C ALA A 81 7.58 -1.35 4.49
N ALA A 82 7.98 -1.74 3.28
CA ALA A 82 7.92 -3.13 2.81
C ALA A 82 8.84 -3.36 1.61
N MET A 83 9.21 -4.62 1.37
CA MET A 83 9.58 -5.10 0.04
C MET A 83 8.30 -5.35 -0.74
N LYS A 84 8.21 -4.87 -1.99
CA LYS A 84 6.98 -4.89 -2.80
C LYS A 84 7.16 -5.39 -4.23
N ASP A 85 8.39 -5.46 -4.72
CA ASP A 85 8.66 -5.98 -6.05
C ASP A 85 8.42 -7.48 -6.08
N LEU A 86 7.52 -7.94 -6.97
CA LEU A 86 7.08 -9.32 -7.01
C LEU A 86 8.25 -10.27 -7.32
N ILE A 87 9.04 -9.95 -8.34
CA ILE A 87 10.15 -10.79 -8.80
C ILE A 87 11.24 -10.87 -7.72
N MET A 88 11.58 -9.73 -7.13
CA MET A 88 12.56 -9.68 -6.05
C MET A 88 12.09 -10.41 -4.80
N CYS A 89 10.81 -10.34 -4.48
CA CYS A 89 10.25 -11.06 -3.33
C CYS A 89 10.27 -12.59 -3.55
N GLU A 90 9.94 -13.06 -4.75
CA GLU A 90 10.06 -14.48 -5.10
C GLU A 90 11.52 -14.96 -5.06
N ALA A 91 12.46 -14.17 -5.59
CA ALA A 91 13.88 -14.50 -5.57
C ALA A 91 14.52 -14.43 -4.17
N GLN A 92 13.95 -13.65 -3.24
CA GLN A 92 14.49 -13.42 -1.90
C GLN A 92 13.44 -13.60 -0.80
N PRO A 93 12.86 -14.79 -0.62
CA PRO A 93 11.77 -15.03 0.31
C PRO A 93 12.17 -14.75 1.77
N THR A 94 13.39 -15.06 2.18
CA THR A 94 13.90 -14.75 3.52
C THR A 94 13.92 -13.25 3.79
N GLN A 95 14.42 -12.44 2.84
CA GLN A 95 14.45 -10.98 3.01
C GLN A 95 13.04 -10.38 3.01
N THR A 96 12.15 -10.94 2.19
CA THR A 96 10.74 -10.55 2.17
C THR A 96 10.07 -10.83 3.51
N TYR A 97 10.27 -12.02 4.07
CA TYR A 97 9.77 -12.38 5.40
C TYR A 97 10.33 -11.44 6.48
N LEU A 98 11.63 -11.24 6.53
CA LEU A 98 12.28 -10.37 7.53
C LEU A 98 11.79 -8.92 7.45
N ASN A 99 11.62 -8.37 6.24
CA ASN A 99 11.14 -6.99 6.09
C ASN A 99 9.64 -6.85 6.36
N ASN A 100 8.82 -7.71 5.73
CA ASN A 100 7.37 -7.51 5.71
C ASN A 100 6.69 -8.13 6.92
N VAL A 101 7.19 -9.26 7.44
CA VAL A 101 6.58 -9.96 8.59
C VAL A 101 7.29 -9.57 9.89
N GLU A 102 8.59 -9.81 10.02
CA GLU A 102 9.31 -9.47 11.26
C GLU A 102 9.37 -7.95 11.47
N GLY A 103 9.54 -7.16 10.40
CA GLY A 103 9.43 -5.70 10.49
C GLY A 103 8.06 -5.23 11.00
N SER A 104 6.98 -5.85 10.55
CA SER A 104 5.63 -5.55 11.06
C SER A 104 5.46 -5.96 12.52
N LYS A 105 6.01 -7.11 12.92
CA LYS A 105 6.02 -7.54 14.34
C LYS A 105 6.80 -6.56 15.21
N ALA A 106 7.95 -6.06 14.73
CA ALA A 106 8.73 -5.06 15.45
C ALA A 106 7.94 -3.75 15.63
N VAL A 107 7.23 -3.29 14.57
CA VAL A 107 6.34 -2.11 14.65
C VAL A 107 5.20 -2.33 15.66
N ILE A 108 4.56 -3.51 15.66
CA ILE A 108 3.50 -3.85 16.61
C ILE A 108 4.04 -3.84 18.06
N ARG A 109 5.18 -4.50 18.30
CA ARG A 109 5.80 -4.54 19.62
C ARG A 109 6.19 -3.16 20.12
N ALA A 110 6.81 -2.36 19.24
CA ALA A 110 7.18 -0.98 19.54
C ALA A 110 5.94 -0.15 19.92
N ALA A 111 4.85 -0.24 19.16
CA ALA A 111 3.62 0.49 19.45
C ALA A 111 2.94 0.08 20.75
N ARG A 112 3.11 -1.18 21.18
CA ARG A 112 2.61 -1.68 22.48
C ARG A 112 3.47 -1.24 23.66
N ASN A 113 4.78 -1.05 23.43
CA ASN A 113 5.74 -0.64 24.47
C ASN A 113 5.75 0.88 24.68
N VAL A 114 5.46 1.64 23.64
CA VAL A 114 5.47 3.13 23.71
C VAL A 114 4.10 3.63 24.16
N VAL A 115 4.08 4.31 25.30
CA VAL A 115 2.85 4.91 25.84
C VAL A 115 2.38 6.06 24.96
N GLY A 116 1.07 6.13 24.71
CA GLY A 116 0.41 7.24 24.01
C GLY A 116 0.13 7.00 22.53
N ILE A 117 0.56 5.87 21.95
CA ILE A 117 0.15 5.51 20.59
C ILE A 117 -1.36 5.21 20.58
N LYS A 118 -2.10 5.95 19.77
CA LYS A 118 -3.56 5.83 19.65
C LYS A 118 -3.96 4.84 18.56
N LYS A 119 -3.27 4.91 17.40
CA LYS A 119 -3.61 4.08 16.23
C LYS A 119 -2.41 3.80 15.34
N VAL A 120 -2.35 2.59 14.81
CA VAL A 120 -1.35 2.11 13.87
C VAL A 120 -2.04 1.61 12.60
N VAL A 121 -1.71 2.17 11.44
CA VAL A 121 -2.27 1.76 10.14
C VAL A 121 -1.18 1.14 9.29
N ALA A 122 -1.36 -0.10 8.86
CA ALA A 122 -0.46 -0.78 7.92
C ALA A 122 -0.94 -0.68 6.48
N VAL A 123 0.00 -0.47 5.57
CA VAL A 123 -0.26 -0.49 4.13
C VAL A 123 -0.13 -1.91 3.60
N SER A 124 -1.21 -2.44 3.03
CA SER A 124 -1.31 -3.76 2.41
C SER A 124 -1.51 -3.68 0.89
N THR A 125 -1.93 -4.77 0.25
CA THR A 125 -2.00 -4.93 -1.21
C THR A 125 -3.16 -5.86 -1.60
N ASP A 126 -3.66 -5.72 -2.83
CA ASP A 126 -4.58 -6.67 -3.49
C ASP A 126 -4.05 -8.11 -3.47
N LYS A 127 -2.73 -8.29 -3.48
CA LYS A 127 -2.08 -9.61 -3.44
C LYS A 127 -2.20 -10.33 -2.10
N ALA A 128 -2.68 -9.65 -1.05
CA ALA A 128 -3.00 -10.26 0.23
C ALA A 128 -4.36 -10.99 0.23
N ALA A 129 -5.29 -10.61 -0.66
CA ALA A 129 -6.50 -11.38 -0.90
C ALA A 129 -6.16 -12.61 -1.75
N SER A 130 -6.46 -13.82 -1.29
CA SER A 130 -6.11 -15.08 -1.99
C SER A 130 -4.63 -15.10 -2.44
N PRO A 131 -3.65 -15.06 -1.53
CA PRO A 131 -2.24 -14.86 -1.88
C PRO A 131 -1.67 -16.05 -2.67
N SER A 132 -0.94 -15.75 -3.75
CA SER A 132 -0.26 -16.73 -4.63
C SER A 132 1.25 -16.49 -4.74
N SER A 133 1.76 -15.44 -4.11
CA SER A 133 3.15 -15.03 -4.16
C SER A 133 3.73 -14.83 -2.76
N VAL A 134 5.07 -14.91 -2.64
CA VAL A 134 5.78 -14.62 -1.38
C VAL A 134 5.42 -13.22 -0.86
N TYR A 135 5.33 -12.22 -1.75
CA TYR A 135 4.89 -10.88 -1.39
C TYR A 135 3.47 -10.89 -0.84
N GLY A 136 2.51 -11.48 -1.56
CA GLY A 136 1.12 -11.58 -1.13
C GLY A 136 0.97 -12.30 0.22
N CYS A 137 1.62 -13.46 0.39
CA CYS A 137 1.65 -14.21 1.65
C CYS A 137 2.20 -13.35 2.81
N SER A 138 3.29 -12.61 2.58
CA SER A 138 3.89 -11.77 3.62
C SER A 138 2.96 -10.64 4.06
N LYS A 139 2.21 -10.06 3.13
CA LYS A 139 1.24 -8.99 3.42
C LYS A 139 -0.03 -9.53 4.07
N TYR A 140 -0.50 -10.71 3.67
CA TYR A 140 -1.60 -11.40 4.35
C TYR A 140 -1.27 -11.71 5.82
N ILE A 141 -0.05 -12.23 6.07
CA ILE A 141 0.40 -12.47 7.45
C ILE A 141 0.46 -11.15 8.23
N MET A 142 0.97 -10.07 7.63
CA MET A 142 0.97 -8.74 8.26
C MET A 142 -0.45 -8.30 8.65
N GLU A 143 -1.44 -8.42 7.75
CA GLU A 143 -2.85 -8.08 8.08
C GLU A 143 -3.35 -8.88 9.29
N LYS A 144 -3.07 -10.18 9.34
CA LYS A 144 -3.46 -11.05 10.48
C LYS A 144 -2.75 -10.69 11.78
N LEU A 145 -1.48 -10.30 11.71
CA LEU A 145 -0.75 -9.80 12.89
C LEU A 145 -1.33 -8.47 13.41
N PHE A 146 -1.78 -7.59 12.53
CA PHE A 146 -2.43 -6.34 12.92
C PHE A 146 -3.81 -6.58 13.53
N GLU A 147 -4.59 -7.52 12.97
CA GLU A 147 -5.85 -7.98 13.54
C GLU A 147 -5.67 -8.59 14.94
N GLU A 148 -4.63 -9.42 15.12
CA GLU A 148 -4.28 -10.01 16.42
C GLU A 148 -3.86 -8.93 17.43
N ALA A 149 -3.00 -7.98 16.99
CA ALA A 149 -2.51 -6.91 17.84
C ALA A 149 -3.63 -6.01 18.36
N ASP A 150 -4.63 -5.72 17.53
CA ASP A 150 -5.80 -4.92 17.94
C ASP A 150 -6.57 -5.55 19.10
N ARG A 151 -6.73 -6.88 19.10
CA ARG A 151 -7.46 -7.60 20.16
C ARG A 151 -6.78 -7.58 21.53
N VAL A 152 -5.48 -7.30 21.58
CA VAL A 152 -4.66 -7.44 22.79
C VAL A 152 -3.88 -6.17 23.15
N SER A 153 -4.22 -5.04 22.57
CA SER A 153 -3.50 -3.76 22.74
C SER A 153 -4.46 -2.62 23.06
N ASP A 154 -3.98 -1.61 23.78
CA ASP A 154 -4.73 -0.38 24.00
C ASP A 154 -4.78 0.50 22.73
N ALA A 155 -3.73 0.45 21.91
CA ALA A 155 -3.70 1.12 20.62
C ALA A 155 -4.54 0.35 19.58
N THR A 156 -5.22 1.09 18.71
CA THR A 156 -6.00 0.53 17.61
C THR A 156 -5.08 0.12 16.46
N PHE A 157 -5.21 -1.09 15.95
CA PHE A 157 -4.46 -1.58 14.78
C PHE A 157 -5.39 -1.91 13.63
N LEU A 158 -5.06 -1.47 12.42
CA LEU A 158 -5.81 -1.78 11.21
C LEU A 158 -4.94 -1.74 9.96
N SER A 159 -5.44 -2.23 8.85
CA SER A 159 -4.74 -2.28 7.59
C SER A 159 -5.52 -1.58 6.47
N VAL A 160 -4.81 -1.16 5.42
CA VAL A 160 -5.40 -0.60 4.20
C VAL A 160 -4.88 -1.38 3.01
N ARG A 161 -5.78 -1.92 2.17
CA ARG A 161 -5.44 -2.75 1.02
C ARG A 161 -5.65 -1.97 -0.28
N PHE A 162 -4.65 -2.01 -1.16
CA PHE A 162 -4.64 -1.31 -2.44
C PHE A 162 -4.26 -2.20 -3.60
N GLY A 163 -4.62 -1.77 -4.82
CA GLY A 163 -4.05 -2.26 -6.07
C GLY A 163 -2.74 -1.53 -6.45
N ASN A 164 -2.56 -1.28 -7.74
CA ASN A 164 -1.34 -0.68 -8.27
C ASN A 164 -1.44 0.86 -8.24
N MET A 165 -0.51 1.50 -7.55
CA MET A 165 -0.38 2.96 -7.57
C MET A 165 0.31 3.42 -8.85
N VAL A 166 -0.39 4.24 -9.62
CA VAL A 166 0.18 4.89 -10.80
C VAL A 166 1.28 5.86 -10.38
N ASN A 167 2.36 5.93 -11.16
CA ASN A 167 3.52 6.79 -10.89
C ASN A 167 4.27 6.49 -9.58
N SER A 168 4.12 5.29 -9.03
CA SER A 168 4.96 4.89 -7.91
C SER A 168 6.36 4.47 -8.40
N SER A 169 7.40 4.85 -7.65
CA SER A 169 8.79 4.51 -7.98
C SER A 169 8.95 3.00 -8.26
N GLY A 170 9.53 2.66 -9.40
CA GLY A 170 9.72 1.29 -9.86
C GLY A 170 8.44 0.58 -10.31
N SER A 171 7.32 1.29 -10.49
CA SER A 171 6.13 0.70 -11.13
C SER A 171 6.38 0.48 -12.62
N LEU A 172 5.71 -0.52 -13.19
CA LEU A 172 5.82 -0.82 -14.63
C LEU A 172 5.56 0.42 -15.49
N ILE A 173 4.54 1.22 -15.15
CA ILE A 173 4.17 2.44 -15.87
C ILE A 173 5.31 3.46 -15.82
N SER A 174 5.88 3.73 -14.63
CA SER A 174 7.00 4.68 -14.50
C SER A 174 8.21 4.21 -15.31
N VAL A 175 8.57 2.93 -15.18
CA VAL A 175 9.71 2.35 -15.92
C VAL A 175 9.51 2.47 -17.43
N TRP A 176 8.33 2.20 -17.95
CA TRP A 176 8.06 2.30 -19.38
C TRP A 176 8.07 3.74 -19.89
N LYS A 177 7.53 4.68 -19.12
CA LYS A 177 7.53 6.11 -19.48
C LYS A 177 8.92 6.74 -19.46
N GLU A 178 9.70 6.41 -18.45
CA GLU A 178 11.06 6.94 -18.26
C GLU A 178 12.06 6.34 -19.25
N ASN A 179 11.74 5.18 -19.87
CA ASN A 179 12.65 4.45 -20.76
C ASN A 179 12.04 4.13 -22.14
N PRO A 180 11.76 5.15 -22.99
CA PRO A 180 11.17 4.92 -24.32
C PRO A 180 11.98 3.97 -25.21
N GLN A 181 13.31 3.92 -25.03
CA GLN A 181 14.21 3.00 -25.75
C GLN A 181 13.89 1.53 -25.47
N MET A 182 13.24 1.21 -24.35
CA MET A 182 12.82 -0.14 -24.01
C MET A 182 11.51 -0.57 -24.67
N HIS A 183 10.74 0.38 -25.27
CA HIS A 183 9.40 0.08 -25.78
C HIS A 183 9.41 -1.06 -26.81
N ALA A 184 10.45 -1.19 -27.64
CA ALA A 184 10.55 -2.26 -28.63
C ALA A 184 10.70 -3.66 -28.02
N SER A 185 11.28 -3.76 -26.82
CA SER A 185 11.56 -5.01 -26.11
C SER A 185 10.51 -5.39 -25.06
N ILE A 186 9.49 -4.53 -24.83
CA ILE A 186 8.44 -4.85 -23.85
C ILE A 186 7.64 -6.07 -24.32
N LYS A 187 7.52 -7.02 -23.43
CA LYS A 187 6.75 -8.25 -23.58
C LYS A 187 5.57 -8.25 -22.60
N LEU A 188 4.54 -9.00 -22.91
CA LEU A 188 3.33 -9.12 -22.09
C LEU A 188 3.26 -10.54 -21.51
N THR A 189 2.95 -10.66 -20.25
CA THR A 189 2.90 -11.97 -19.59
C THR A 189 1.61 -12.75 -19.96
N HIS A 190 0.48 -12.05 -20.14
CA HIS A 190 -0.78 -12.66 -20.55
C HIS A 190 -1.68 -11.60 -21.22
N PRO A 191 -2.43 -11.92 -22.32
CA PRO A 191 -3.24 -10.93 -23.03
C PRO A 191 -4.38 -10.34 -22.21
N GLU A 192 -4.96 -11.11 -21.29
CA GLU A 192 -6.09 -10.69 -20.44
C GLU A 192 -5.66 -10.17 -19.06
N ILE A 193 -4.34 -10.03 -18.81
CA ILE A 193 -3.86 -9.57 -17.51
C ILE A 193 -4.39 -8.18 -17.18
N ALA A 194 -5.05 -8.06 -16.05
CA ALA A 194 -5.66 -6.82 -15.58
C ALA A 194 -5.23 -6.49 -14.16
N ARG A 195 -5.14 -5.20 -13.86
CA ARG A 195 -4.77 -4.69 -12.53
C ARG A 195 -5.69 -3.55 -12.13
N PHE A 196 -5.88 -3.40 -10.83
CA PHE A 196 -6.48 -2.21 -10.25
C PHE A 196 -5.48 -1.07 -10.28
N PHE A 197 -5.96 0.13 -10.63
CA PHE A 197 -5.13 1.33 -10.63
C PHE A 197 -5.80 2.49 -9.89
N PHE A 198 -4.97 3.31 -9.25
CA PHE A 198 -5.38 4.52 -8.54
C PHE A 198 -4.18 5.47 -8.42
N THR A 199 -4.44 6.75 -8.09
CA THR A 199 -3.39 7.74 -7.90
C THR A 199 -2.74 7.61 -6.51
N ILE A 200 -1.49 8.07 -6.38
CA ILE A 200 -0.80 8.10 -5.07
C ILE A 200 -1.59 8.96 -4.06
N SER A 201 -2.18 10.07 -4.53
CA SER A 201 -3.02 10.94 -3.70
C SER A 201 -4.24 10.22 -3.15
N ASP A 202 -4.97 9.46 -3.99
CA ASP A 202 -6.10 8.62 -3.55
C ASP A 202 -5.69 7.58 -2.51
N GLY A 203 -4.51 6.98 -2.68
CA GLY A 203 -3.96 6.04 -1.71
C GLY A 203 -3.69 6.70 -0.35
N ALA A 204 -3.08 7.88 -0.36
CA ALA A 204 -2.86 8.65 0.86
C ALA A 204 -4.19 9.02 1.53
N ASP A 205 -5.19 9.48 0.76
CA ASP A 205 -6.51 9.83 1.31
C ASP A 205 -7.22 8.62 1.93
N THR A 206 -7.07 7.43 1.34
CA THR A 206 -7.63 6.20 1.91
C THR A 206 -6.97 5.83 3.24
N VAL A 207 -5.63 5.99 3.37
CA VAL A 207 -4.93 5.79 4.64
C VAL A 207 -5.42 6.77 5.70
N LEU A 208 -5.55 8.06 5.34
CA LEU A 208 -6.03 9.10 6.24
C LEU A 208 -7.50 8.88 6.66
N GLN A 209 -8.33 8.39 5.75
CA GLN A 209 -9.70 8.00 6.05
C GLN A 209 -9.74 6.82 7.04
N ALA A 210 -8.99 5.75 6.78
CA ALA A 210 -8.90 4.61 7.69
C ALA A 210 -8.36 5.02 9.06
N MET A 211 -7.39 5.93 9.10
CA MET A 211 -6.87 6.55 10.32
C MET A 211 -7.95 7.27 11.11
N THR A 212 -8.87 7.97 10.43
CA THR A 212 -9.94 8.78 11.03
C THR A 212 -11.10 7.92 11.54
N VAL A 213 -11.62 7.00 10.70
CA VAL A 213 -12.88 6.31 10.98
C VAL A 213 -12.70 4.84 11.41
N GLY A 214 -11.52 4.25 11.23
CA GLY A 214 -11.26 2.84 11.56
C GLY A 214 -11.37 2.57 13.06
N LYS A 215 -11.95 1.42 13.41
CA LYS A 215 -12.26 1.03 14.79
C LYS A 215 -11.30 -0.01 15.34
N GLY A 216 -10.54 -0.69 14.47
CA GLY A 216 -9.56 -1.70 14.83
C GLY A 216 -9.89 -3.10 14.27
N GLY A 217 -8.84 -3.91 14.05
CA GLY A 217 -8.94 -5.23 13.44
C GLY A 217 -9.43 -5.24 11.99
N GLU A 218 -9.67 -4.07 11.41
CA GLU A 218 -10.32 -3.89 10.11
C GLU A 218 -9.28 -3.83 8.98
N VAL A 219 -9.72 -4.24 7.76
CA VAL A 219 -8.99 -3.95 6.52
C VAL A 219 -9.84 -3.03 5.66
N PHE A 220 -9.35 -1.80 5.43
CA PHE A 220 -9.97 -0.83 4.54
C PHE A 220 -9.53 -1.08 3.10
N ILE A 221 -10.45 -1.09 2.16
CA ILE A 221 -10.23 -1.41 0.75
C ILE A 221 -10.90 -0.35 -0.11
N LYS A 222 -10.10 0.49 -0.80
CA LYS A 222 -10.65 1.47 -1.75
C LYS A 222 -11.29 0.74 -2.93
N LYS A 223 -12.47 1.18 -3.36
CA LYS A 223 -13.05 0.78 -4.64
C LYS A 223 -12.24 1.40 -5.78
N MET A 224 -11.74 0.56 -6.68
CA MET A 224 -10.87 0.99 -7.77
C MET A 224 -11.36 0.45 -9.10
N LYS A 225 -11.07 1.18 -10.18
CA LYS A 225 -11.24 0.71 -11.55
C LYS A 225 -10.07 -0.17 -11.96
N LYS A 226 -10.32 -1.05 -12.93
CA LYS A 226 -9.29 -1.89 -13.56
C LYS A 226 -8.84 -1.31 -14.89
N ALA A 227 -7.62 -1.68 -15.30
CA ALA A 227 -7.18 -1.59 -16.68
C ALA A 227 -6.46 -2.88 -17.09
N ARG A 228 -6.63 -3.32 -18.34
CA ARG A 228 -5.81 -4.37 -18.92
C ARG A 228 -4.43 -3.79 -19.22
N ILE A 229 -3.39 -4.56 -18.91
CA ILE A 229 -2.01 -4.12 -19.11
C ILE A 229 -1.74 -3.84 -20.59
N ILE A 230 -2.32 -4.61 -21.51
CA ILE A 230 -2.21 -4.38 -22.95
C ILE A 230 -2.72 -2.98 -23.37
N ASN A 231 -3.80 -2.47 -22.76
CA ASN A 231 -4.34 -1.15 -23.06
C ASN A 231 -3.38 -0.04 -22.59
N ILE A 232 -2.78 -0.20 -21.41
CA ILE A 232 -1.75 0.71 -20.89
C ILE A 232 -0.52 0.71 -21.81
N LEU A 233 -0.06 -0.47 -22.23
CA LEU A 233 1.08 -0.59 -23.14
C LEU A 233 0.81 0.07 -24.49
N ARG A 234 -0.38 -0.11 -25.06
CA ARG A 234 -0.78 0.54 -26.32
C ARG A 234 -0.76 2.05 -26.17
N GLU A 235 -1.29 2.58 -25.09
CA GLU A 235 -1.32 4.03 -24.83
C GLU A 235 0.08 4.62 -24.66
N ILE A 236 0.98 3.94 -23.94
CA ILE A 236 2.33 4.44 -23.66
C ILE A 236 3.24 4.30 -24.89
N THR A 237 3.14 3.18 -25.63
CA THR A 237 4.12 2.82 -26.66
C THR A 237 3.64 3.08 -28.09
N GLY A 238 2.34 3.26 -28.31
CA GLY A 238 1.71 3.31 -29.64
C GLY A 238 1.67 1.96 -30.37
N ARG A 239 2.25 0.88 -29.80
CA ARG A 239 2.29 -0.46 -30.42
C ARG A 239 0.98 -1.18 -30.22
N GLN A 240 0.58 -2.01 -31.18
CA GLN A 240 -0.66 -2.80 -31.13
C GLN A 240 -0.42 -4.24 -30.66
N ASN A 241 0.75 -4.82 -30.97
CA ASN A 241 1.07 -6.22 -30.72
C ASN A 241 2.27 -6.35 -29.80
N PHE A 242 2.21 -7.35 -28.93
CA PHE A 242 3.25 -7.69 -27.95
C PHE A 242 3.50 -9.20 -27.95
N GLU A 243 4.75 -9.60 -27.76
CA GLU A 243 5.11 -10.99 -27.53
C GLU A 243 4.57 -11.44 -26.18
N ILE A 244 3.94 -12.61 -26.15
CA ILE A 244 3.42 -13.22 -24.91
C ILE A 244 4.46 -14.21 -24.39
N ILE A 245 4.88 -14.01 -23.11
CA ILE A 245 5.97 -14.82 -22.50
C ILE A 245 5.51 -15.77 -21.39
N GLY A 246 4.20 -15.75 -21.03
CA GLY A 246 3.67 -16.48 -19.89
C GLY A 246 3.79 -15.70 -18.58
N LEU A 247 3.00 -16.13 -17.58
CA LEU A 247 2.97 -15.50 -16.26
C LEU A 247 4.26 -15.79 -15.48
N TYR A 248 4.72 -14.81 -14.72
CA TYR A 248 5.78 -15.02 -13.73
C TYR A 248 5.27 -15.88 -12.56
N PRO A 249 6.17 -16.58 -11.83
CA PRO A 249 5.81 -17.25 -10.59
C PRO A 249 5.10 -16.29 -9.62
N GLY A 250 3.97 -16.71 -9.08
CA GLY A 250 3.16 -15.90 -8.18
C GLY A 250 2.31 -14.80 -8.85
N GLU A 251 2.43 -14.59 -10.15
CA GLU A 251 1.61 -13.63 -10.89
C GLU A 251 0.23 -14.23 -11.23
N LYS A 252 -0.83 -13.43 -11.10
CA LYS A 252 -2.20 -13.79 -11.47
C LYS A 252 -2.66 -13.03 -12.71
N VAL A 253 -3.59 -13.60 -13.48
CA VAL A 253 -4.29 -12.87 -14.56
C VAL A 253 -5.20 -11.81 -13.94
N HIS A 254 -5.97 -12.18 -12.93
CA HIS A 254 -6.87 -11.29 -12.18
C HIS A 254 -6.44 -11.19 -10.72
N GLU A 255 -6.50 -9.98 -10.18
CA GLU A 255 -6.26 -9.71 -8.76
C GLU A 255 -7.59 -9.50 -8.02
N GLU A 256 -7.61 -9.88 -6.75
CA GLU A 256 -8.75 -9.72 -5.88
C GLU A 256 -8.46 -8.66 -4.82
N LEU A 257 -9.46 -7.86 -4.48
CA LEU A 257 -9.43 -6.94 -3.34
C LEU A 257 -10.27 -7.45 -2.18
N VAL A 258 -11.35 -8.18 -2.49
CA VAL A 258 -12.16 -8.94 -1.55
C VAL A 258 -12.29 -10.35 -2.13
N SER A 259 -11.70 -11.33 -1.45
CA SER A 259 -11.73 -12.73 -1.86
C SER A 259 -13.06 -13.41 -1.49
N GLN A 260 -13.32 -14.56 -2.10
CA GLN A 260 -14.51 -15.36 -1.80
C GLN A 260 -14.62 -15.73 -0.30
N ASN A 261 -13.50 -15.96 0.35
CA ASN A 261 -13.46 -16.32 1.78
C ASN A 261 -13.72 -15.12 2.71
N GLU A 262 -13.54 -13.90 2.21
CA GLU A 262 -13.70 -12.65 2.98
C GLU A 262 -15.08 -12.02 2.79
N VAL A 263 -15.85 -12.42 1.77
CA VAL A 263 -17.14 -11.81 1.41
C VAL A 263 -18.08 -11.69 2.61
N ASN A 264 -18.21 -12.75 3.42
CA ASN A 264 -19.13 -12.77 4.54
C ASN A 264 -18.73 -11.83 5.72
N TYR A 265 -17.53 -11.27 5.68
CA TYR A 265 -17.00 -10.32 6.66
C TYR A 265 -16.81 -8.92 6.04
N CYS A 266 -17.26 -8.74 4.79
CA CYS A 266 -17.09 -7.51 4.04
C CYS A 266 -18.33 -6.63 4.13
N PHE A 267 -18.12 -5.36 4.48
CA PHE A 267 -19.14 -4.33 4.51
C PHE A 267 -18.84 -3.31 3.41
N GLU A 268 -19.87 -2.97 2.62
CA GLU A 268 -19.74 -2.06 1.50
C GLU A 268 -20.20 -0.65 1.88
N PHE A 269 -19.38 0.33 1.53
CA PHE A 269 -19.66 1.76 1.63
C PHE A 269 -19.59 2.42 0.25
N CYS A 270 -19.90 3.71 0.12
CA CYS A 270 -19.90 4.39 -1.19
C CYS A 270 -18.58 4.18 -1.94
N ASP A 271 -17.45 4.51 -1.31
CA ASP A 271 -16.14 4.57 -1.97
C ASP A 271 -15.16 3.47 -1.54
N TYR A 272 -15.55 2.64 -0.58
CA TYR A 272 -14.66 1.62 -0.02
C TYR A 272 -15.43 0.42 0.53
N TYR A 273 -14.70 -0.69 0.71
CA TYR A 273 -15.12 -1.83 1.50
C TYR A 273 -14.34 -1.87 2.81
N VAL A 274 -14.91 -2.46 3.84
CA VAL A 274 -14.25 -2.74 5.11
C VAL A 274 -14.44 -4.20 5.45
N LEU A 275 -13.34 -4.93 5.60
CA LEU A 275 -13.37 -6.26 6.20
C LEU A 275 -13.37 -6.11 7.72
N ARG A 276 -14.31 -6.78 8.38
CA ARG A 276 -14.46 -6.84 9.83
C ARG A 276 -14.48 -8.30 10.27
N PRO A 277 -13.32 -8.92 10.54
CA PRO A 277 -13.26 -10.36 10.79
C PRO A 277 -14.09 -10.86 11.97
N SER A 278 -14.43 -9.98 12.91
CA SER A 278 -15.30 -10.27 14.07
C SER A 278 -16.81 -10.13 13.82
N GLU A 279 -17.22 -9.63 12.64
CA GLU A 279 -18.62 -9.37 12.31
C GLU A 279 -19.03 -10.14 11.05
N VAL A 280 -20.15 -10.87 11.11
CA VAL A 280 -20.72 -11.52 9.91
C VAL A 280 -21.72 -10.58 9.26
N ASN A 281 -21.51 -10.27 7.98
CA ASN A 281 -22.45 -9.49 7.20
C ASN A 281 -23.56 -10.40 6.65
N THR A 282 -24.81 -10.12 7.01
CA THR A 282 -25.99 -10.88 6.53
C THR A 282 -26.38 -10.54 5.10
N GLN A 283 -25.87 -9.45 4.56
CA GLN A 283 -26.06 -9.00 3.16
C GLN A 283 -24.70 -8.66 2.53
N PRO A 284 -23.81 -9.65 2.37
CA PRO A 284 -22.45 -9.39 1.89
C PRO A 284 -22.47 -8.88 0.45
N PRO A 285 -21.50 -8.02 0.08
CA PRO A 285 -21.28 -7.67 -1.32
C PRO A 285 -20.81 -8.89 -2.10
N LYS A 286 -20.75 -8.77 -3.42
CA LYS A 286 -20.06 -9.76 -4.26
C LYS A 286 -18.55 -9.65 -4.05
N MET A 287 -17.84 -10.76 -4.32
CA MET A 287 -16.38 -10.73 -4.44
C MET A 287 -15.95 -9.59 -5.37
N PHE A 288 -14.91 -8.87 -4.98
CA PHE A 288 -14.39 -7.73 -5.74
C PHE A 288 -13.01 -8.04 -6.32
N SER A 289 -12.98 -8.27 -7.63
CA SER A 289 -11.77 -8.63 -8.38
C SER A 289 -11.65 -7.81 -9.67
N THR A 290 -10.47 -7.85 -10.31
CA THR A 290 -10.30 -7.25 -11.65
C THR A 290 -11.11 -7.98 -12.73
N GLU A 291 -11.69 -9.15 -12.46
CA GLU A 291 -12.59 -9.82 -13.38
C GLU A 291 -13.92 -9.05 -13.50
N ASN A 292 -14.51 -8.61 -12.38
CA ASN A 292 -15.82 -7.97 -12.31
C ASN A 292 -15.80 -6.45 -12.05
N ALA A 293 -14.63 -5.86 -11.84
CA ALA A 293 -14.51 -4.42 -11.62
C ALA A 293 -14.80 -3.62 -12.90
N VAL A 294 -15.24 -2.37 -12.71
CA VAL A 294 -15.41 -1.39 -13.78
C VAL A 294 -14.07 -1.10 -14.44
N GLU A 295 -14.00 -1.19 -15.76
CA GLU A 295 -12.80 -0.85 -16.52
C GLU A 295 -12.75 0.66 -16.77
N PHE A 296 -11.54 1.23 -16.78
CA PHE A 296 -11.33 2.61 -17.22
C PHE A 296 -11.77 2.75 -18.67
N SER A 297 -12.53 3.79 -18.99
CA SER A 297 -12.69 4.23 -20.38
C SER A 297 -11.35 4.69 -20.94
N HIS A 298 -11.23 4.77 -22.26
CA HIS A 298 -9.99 5.24 -22.92
C HIS A 298 -9.61 6.66 -22.45
N ALA A 299 -10.59 7.57 -22.32
CA ALA A 299 -10.35 8.93 -21.89
C ALA A 299 -9.85 8.99 -20.43
N GLU A 300 -10.47 8.24 -19.52
CA GLU A 300 -10.04 8.15 -18.12
C GLU A 300 -8.64 7.51 -17.98
N LEU A 301 -8.33 6.48 -18.77
CA LEU A 301 -7.02 5.86 -18.77
C LEU A 301 -5.94 6.81 -19.25
N SER A 302 -6.21 7.54 -20.34
CA SER A 302 -5.30 8.55 -20.86
C SER A 302 -5.06 9.69 -19.86
N GLU A 303 -6.11 10.14 -19.16
CA GLU A 303 -5.99 11.14 -18.10
C GLU A 303 -5.16 10.61 -16.91
N LEU A 304 -5.46 9.39 -16.43
CA LEU A 304 -4.71 8.74 -15.38
C LEU A 304 -3.22 8.62 -15.72
N LEU A 305 -2.91 8.27 -16.97
CA LEU A 305 -1.53 8.17 -17.43
C LEU A 305 -0.85 9.54 -17.61
N LYS A 306 -1.58 10.61 -17.93
CA LYS A 306 -1.03 11.98 -18.00
C LYS A 306 -0.66 12.54 -16.63
N ALA A 307 -1.36 12.11 -15.59
CA ALA A 307 -1.06 12.50 -14.21
C ALA A 307 0.24 11.85 -13.64
N CYS A 308 0.97 11.10 -14.48
CA CYS A 308 2.19 10.37 -14.13
C CYS A 308 3.46 11.11 -14.55
#